data_87c4a12e84cd2b06ef1b9bfa851582e0
#
_entry.id   87c4a12e84cd2b06ef1b9bfa851582e0
#
_cell.length_a   1.000
_cell.length_b   1.000
_cell.length_c   1.000
_cell.angle_alpha   90.00
_cell.angle_beta   90.00
_cell.angle_gamma   90.00
#
_symmetry.space_group_name_H-M   'P 1'
#
loop_
_entity.id
_entity.type
_entity.pdbx_description
1 polymer ?
#
loop_
_entity_poly.entity_id
_entity_poly.type
_entity_poly.pdbx_seq_one_letter_code
_entity_poly.pdbx_strand_id
1 'polypeptide(L)'
;TIENRYFKRPAFEPYEVTKFFDFWRLYYTAFSRAQDLLILTCNEDKRTPSAYFKEVYDELQSVDSEAFDIQEFNFKSVKAVNVKNTYSFTSHITVYETCALQYKFYRELEFMPVRANAMLFGTLVHETIEDVHRAALRHEEQTITEENVNRWFASNYVSLTKTEHTYLAGPQREAALKQVLRYVERQHGDWSAIQQAEVDVSLVKPDYIIEGKVDLIRGEGDTVEIVDFKAERKPDMEKMRDRLERYRRQLHIYAHLVEERTGRKVSKMHIYYTGEDGGVPTITYPYTKSAVEGTLASFDDTVHKIMKKDFRHCADDPKVCAGCDFRFYCRNK
;
A
#
# COMPACT_ATOMS: atom_id res chain seq x y z
N THR A 1 -2.24 -5.38 -35.76
CA THR A 1 -2.13 -6.02 -34.44
C THR A 1 -0.66 -6.22 -34.08
N ILE A 2 -0.37 -6.38 -32.80
CA ILE A 2 0.97 -6.69 -32.29
C ILE A 2 1.51 -7.96 -32.94
N GLU A 3 0.68 -8.96 -33.09
CA GLU A 3 1.05 -10.25 -33.70
C GLU A 3 1.47 -10.12 -35.15
N ASN A 4 0.73 -9.33 -35.95
CA ASN A 4 1.12 -9.07 -37.34
C ASN A 4 2.40 -8.25 -37.41
N ARG A 5 2.58 -7.26 -36.53
CA ARG A 5 3.72 -6.34 -36.50
C ARG A 5 5.00 -7.01 -36.05
N TYR A 6 4.95 -7.85 -35.00
CA TYR A 6 6.15 -8.43 -34.39
C TYR A 6 6.37 -9.91 -34.75
N PHE A 7 5.31 -10.67 -34.98
CA PHE A 7 5.39 -12.11 -35.22
C PHE A 7 5.08 -12.50 -36.66
N LYS A 8 4.69 -11.56 -37.53
CA LYS A 8 4.36 -11.78 -38.95
C LYS A 8 3.34 -12.90 -39.16
N ARG A 9 2.38 -13.03 -38.26
CA ARG A 9 1.28 -13.99 -38.38
C ARG A 9 -0.05 -13.27 -38.25
N PRO A 10 -1.18 -13.86 -38.75
CA PRO A 10 -2.51 -13.32 -38.51
C PRO A 10 -2.79 -13.19 -37.02
N ALA A 11 -3.67 -12.24 -36.66
CA ALA A 11 -4.15 -12.15 -35.30
C ALA A 11 -4.80 -13.47 -34.89
N PHE A 12 -4.37 -14.02 -33.75
CA PHE A 12 -4.97 -15.24 -33.20
C PHE A 12 -6.45 -15.04 -32.86
N GLU A 13 -6.79 -13.80 -32.48
CA GLU A 13 -8.15 -13.37 -32.20
C GLU A 13 -8.54 -12.23 -33.15
N PRO A 14 -9.29 -12.51 -34.23
CA PRO A 14 -9.76 -11.47 -35.13
C PRO A 14 -10.64 -10.46 -34.38
N TYR A 15 -10.51 -9.19 -34.74
CA TYR A 15 -11.22 -8.10 -34.08
C TYR A 15 -12.75 -8.26 -34.10
N GLU A 16 -13.26 -8.84 -35.17
CA GLU A 16 -14.68 -9.06 -35.38
C GLU A 16 -15.30 -10.02 -34.35
N VAL A 17 -14.50 -10.90 -33.79
CA VAL A 17 -14.93 -11.89 -32.79
C VAL A 17 -14.31 -11.71 -31.39
N THR A 18 -13.68 -10.56 -31.15
CA THR A 18 -13.05 -10.28 -29.85
C THR A 18 -14.04 -10.41 -28.68
N LYS A 19 -15.29 -9.96 -28.85
CA LYS A 19 -16.32 -10.10 -27.81
C LYS A 19 -16.61 -11.55 -27.45
N PHE A 20 -16.51 -12.47 -28.41
CA PHE A 20 -16.69 -13.89 -28.18
C PHE A 20 -15.51 -14.44 -27.33
N PHE A 21 -14.29 -14.08 -27.64
CA PHE A 21 -13.12 -14.52 -26.86
C PHE A 21 -13.10 -13.91 -25.46
N ASP A 22 -13.47 -12.63 -25.31
CA ASP A 22 -13.58 -11.99 -24.00
C ASP A 22 -14.64 -12.65 -23.11
N PHE A 23 -15.78 -13.01 -23.70
CA PHE A 23 -16.82 -13.77 -23.03
C PHE A 23 -16.25 -15.10 -22.49
N TRP A 24 -15.59 -15.90 -23.34
CA TRP A 24 -15.04 -17.19 -22.92
C TRP A 24 -13.93 -17.06 -21.88
N ARG A 25 -13.07 -16.06 -21.96
CA ARG A 25 -12.07 -15.78 -20.91
C ARG A 25 -12.73 -15.48 -19.56
N LEU A 26 -13.77 -14.67 -19.57
CA LEU A 26 -14.50 -14.32 -18.35
C LEU A 26 -15.13 -15.57 -17.73
N TYR A 27 -15.81 -16.37 -18.53
CA TYR A 27 -16.46 -17.58 -18.04
C TYR A 27 -15.45 -18.66 -17.64
N TYR A 28 -14.40 -18.85 -18.40
CA TYR A 28 -13.31 -19.75 -18.00
C TYR A 28 -12.75 -19.37 -16.64
N THR A 29 -12.46 -18.09 -16.43
CA THR A 29 -11.96 -17.59 -15.16
C THR A 29 -12.96 -17.81 -14.03
N ALA A 30 -14.25 -17.56 -14.27
CA ALA A 30 -15.30 -17.76 -13.27
C ALA A 30 -15.47 -19.25 -12.92
N PHE A 31 -15.54 -20.11 -13.92
CA PHE A 31 -15.80 -21.55 -13.72
C PHE A 31 -14.62 -22.29 -13.13
N SER A 32 -13.39 -21.92 -13.52
CA SER A 32 -12.17 -22.52 -12.98
C SER A 32 -11.93 -22.22 -11.49
N ARG A 33 -12.72 -21.34 -10.88
CA ARG A 33 -12.67 -21.06 -9.44
C ARG A 33 -13.47 -22.04 -8.60
N ALA A 34 -14.42 -22.75 -9.19
CA ALA A 34 -15.15 -23.79 -8.49
C ALA A 34 -14.23 -25.01 -8.30
N GLN A 35 -14.16 -25.54 -7.07
CA GLN A 35 -13.36 -26.70 -6.74
C GLN A 35 -14.19 -28.01 -6.75
N ASP A 36 -15.40 -27.96 -6.23
CA ASP A 36 -16.22 -29.15 -6.04
C ASP A 36 -17.54 -29.09 -6.78
N LEU A 37 -18.19 -27.92 -6.84
CA LEU A 37 -19.50 -27.75 -7.46
C LEU A 37 -19.63 -26.35 -8.06
N LEU A 38 -20.13 -26.28 -9.28
CA LEU A 38 -20.51 -25.04 -9.95
C LEU A 38 -22.01 -25.09 -10.28
N ILE A 39 -22.77 -24.16 -9.74
CA ILE A 39 -24.20 -24.01 -10.03
C ILE A 39 -24.39 -22.77 -10.91
N LEU A 40 -24.98 -22.97 -12.08
CA LEU A 40 -25.31 -21.88 -12.99
C LEU A 40 -26.81 -21.55 -12.86
N THR A 41 -27.10 -20.26 -12.66
CA THR A 41 -28.49 -19.79 -12.53
C THR A 41 -28.83 -18.78 -13.61
N CYS A 42 -30.03 -18.81 -14.13
CA CYS A 42 -30.58 -17.79 -15.00
C CYS A 42 -32.05 -17.49 -14.64
N ASN A 43 -32.52 -16.30 -14.98
CA ASN A 43 -33.92 -15.94 -14.79
C ASN A 43 -34.67 -16.22 -16.09
N GLU A 44 -35.42 -17.31 -16.11
CA GLU A 44 -36.16 -17.75 -17.30
C GLU A 44 -37.28 -16.80 -17.72
N ASP A 45 -37.88 -16.07 -16.77
CA ASP A 45 -38.98 -15.14 -17.05
C ASP A 45 -38.54 -13.94 -17.91
N LYS A 46 -37.24 -13.63 -17.93
CA LYS A 46 -36.71 -12.40 -18.55
C LYS A 46 -35.59 -12.63 -19.54
N ARG A 47 -34.85 -13.73 -19.44
CA ARG A 47 -33.68 -13.99 -20.27
C ARG A 47 -33.47 -15.47 -20.49
N THR A 48 -33.35 -15.86 -21.74
CA THR A 48 -32.80 -17.17 -22.10
C THR A 48 -31.31 -17.22 -21.73
N PRO A 49 -30.74 -18.40 -21.47
CA PRO A 49 -29.29 -18.54 -21.35
C PRO A 49 -28.59 -17.92 -22.56
N SER A 50 -27.38 -17.38 -22.31
CA SER A 50 -26.57 -16.79 -23.38
C SER A 50 -26.44 -17.77 -24.55
N ALA A 51 -26.58 -17.29 -25.79
CA ALA A 51 -26.40 -18.10 -26.98
C ALA A 51 -25.08 -18.88 -27.03
N TYR A 52 -24.03 -18.34 -26.38
CA TYR A 52 -22.73 -19.00 -26.24
C TYR A 52 -22.73 -20.18 -25.28
N PHE A 53 -23.76 -20.29 -24.42
CA PHE A 53 -23.89 -21.36 -23.44
C PHE A 53 -24.96 -22.35 -23.78
N LYS A 54 -25.73 -22.14 -24.85
CA LYS A 54 -26.89 -22.93 -25.12
C LYS A 54 -26.57 -24.44 -25.22
N GLU A 55 -25.50 -24.77 -25.92
CA GLU A 55 -25.12 -26.20 -26.08
C GLU A 55 -24.73 -26.82 -24.72
N VAL A 56 -23.94 -26.07 -23.91
CA VAL A 56 -23.56 -26.53 -22.56
C VAL A 56 -24.76 -26.60 -21.63
N TYR A 57 -25.66 -25.63 -21.72
CA TYR A 57 -26.85 -25.58 -20.86
C TYR A 57 -27.78 -26.77 -21.11
N ASP A 58 -27.96 -27.15 -22.36
CA ASP A 58 -28.82 -28.28 -22.73
C ASP A 58 -28.26 -29.64 -22.27
N GLU A 59 -26.97 -29.73 -22.00
CA GLU A 59 -26.27 -30.92 -21.48
C GLU A 59 -26.14 -30.95 -19.94
N LEU A 60 -26.41 -29.82 -19.27
CA LEU A 60 -26.25 -29.73 -17.81
C LEU A 60 -27.46 -30.38 -17.10
N GLN A 61 -27.13 -31.06 -15.99
CA GLN A 61 -28.16 -31.59 -15.10
C GLN A 61 -28.85 -30.44 -14.34
N SER A 62 -30.19 -30.43 -14.36
CA SER A 62 -30.96 -29.46 -13.59
C SER A 62 -30.87 -29.76 -12.10
N VAL A 63 -30.69 -28.69 -11.28
CA VAL A 63 -30.72 -28.79 -9.82
C VAL A 63 -32.06 -29.26 -9.28
N ASP A 64 -33.16 -29.01 -10.03
CA ASP A 64 -34.51 -29.42 -9.67
C ASP A 64 -34.84 -30.85 -10.14
N SER A 65 -33.88 -31.54 -10.78
CA SER A 65 -34.10 -32.93 -11.19
C SER A 65 -34.05 -33.87 -9.98
N GLU A 66 -34.91 -34.89 -9.96
CA GLU A 66 -34.88 -35.94 -8.92
C GLU A 66 -33.56 -36.70 -8.85
N ALA A 67 -32.74 -36.58 -9.90
CA ALA A 67 -31.39 -37.18 -9.96
C ALA A 67 -30.29 -36.33 -9.30
N PHE A 68 -30.60 -35.12 -8.83
CA PHE A 68 -29.63 -34.24 -8.20
C PHE A 68 -29.96 -34.06 -6.72
N ASP A 69 -29.12 -34.60 -5.86
CA ASP A 69 -29.17 -34.36 -4.41
C ASP A 69 -27.87 -33.72 -3.94
N ILE A 70 -27.92 -32.45 -3.51
CA ILE A 70 -26.78 -31.71 -2.99
C ILE A 70 -26.21 -32.35 -1.71
N GLN A 71 -27.01 -33.16 -0.98
CA GLN A 71 -26.55 -33.82 0.25
C GLN A 71 -25.65 -35.03 -0.03
N GLU A 72 -25.70 -35.57 -1.27
CA GLU A 72 -24.77 -36.63 -1.69
C GLU A 72 -23.34 -36.13 -1.91
N PHE A 73 -23.17 -34.83 -2.08
CA PHE A 73 -21.84 -34.22 -2.25
C PHE A 73 -21.18 -34.07 -0.91
N ASN A 74 -20.19 -34.89 -0.65
CA ASN A 74 -19.33 -34.75 0.53
C ASN A 74 -18.27 -33.68 0.28
N PHE A 75 -18.66 -32.41 0.42
CA PHE A 75 -17.73 -31.30 0.30
C PHE A 75 -16.67 -31.40 1.39
N LYS A 76 -15.45 -31.74 1.02
CA LYS A 76 -14.32 -31.62 1.94
C LYS A 76 -14.22 -30.16 2.32
N SER A 77 -14.16 -29.90 3.63
CA SER A 77 -13.78 -28.57 4.12
C SER A 77 -12.57 -28.10 3.32
N VAL A 78 -12.74 -27.03 2.54
CA VAL A 78 -11.63 -26.38 1.85
C VAL A 78 -10.63 -26.12 2.94
N LYS A 79 -9.46 -26.78 2.91
CA LYS A 79 -8.34 -26.40 3.77
C LYS A 79 -8.21 -24.91 3.53
N ALA A 80 -8.39 -24.11 4.56
CA ALA A 80 -8.18 -22.67 4.47
C ALA A 80 -6.85 -22.52 3.72
N VAL A 81 -6.93 -22.03 2.50
CA VAL A 81 -5.71 -21.73 1.74
C VAL A 81 -5.01 -20.79 2.67
N ASN A 82 -3.81 -21.16 3.10
CA ASN A 82 -3.08 -20.46 4.15
C ASN A 82 -2.53 -19.17 3.54
N VAL A 83 -3.45 -18.36 3.00
CA VAL A 83 -3.16 -17.01 2.52
C VAL A 83 -2.97 -16.17 3.78
N LYS A 84 -1.71 -15.96 4.10
CA LYS A 84 -1.36 -15.10 5.22
C LYS A 84 -1.72 -13.67 4.86
N ASN A 85 -2.49 -13.04 5.73
CA ASN A 85 -2.76 -11.62 5.62
C ASN A 85 -1.47 -10.82 5.81
N THR A 86 -1.39 -9.70 5.12
CA THR A 86 -0.25 -8.79 5.19
C THR A 86 -0.59 -7.59 6.06
N TYR A 87 0.33 -7.23 6.96
CA TYR A 87 0.15 -6.11 7.88
C TYR A 87 1.33 -5.14 7.79
N SER A 88 1.03 -3.85 7.69
CA SER A 88 2.03 -2.77 7.76
C SER A 88 1.84 -1.93 9.01
N PHE A 89 2.91 -1.29 9.47
CA PHE A 89 2.84 -0.47 10.68
C PHE A 89 1.89 0.72 10.51
N THR A 90 2.02 1.48 9.42
CA THR A 90 1.25 2.71 9.19
C THR A 90 -0.22 2.44 8.86
N SER A 91 -0.48 1.50 7.96
CA SER A 91 -1.84 1.26 7.44
C SER A 91 -2.68 0.36 8.32
N HIS A 92 -2.07 -0.45 9.19
CA HIS A 92 -2.78 -1.40 10.02
C HIS A 92 -2.58 -1.12 11.52
N ILE A 93 -1.35 -1.15 12.02
CA ILE A 93 -1.09 -1.04 13.44
C ILE A 93 -1.47 0.33 13.96
N THR A 94 -0.98 1.39 13.32
CA THR A 94 -1.28 2.78 13.76
C THR A 94 -2.78 3.08 13.73
N VAL A 95 -3.49 2.61 12.70
CA VAL A 95 -4.94 2.83 12.58
C VAL A 95 -5.68 2.08 13.70
N TYR A 96 -5.33 0.81 13.92
CA TYR A 96 -5.95 0.00 14.98
C TYR A 96 -5.70 0.56 16.38
N GLU A 97 -4.44 0.91 16.69
CA GLU A 97 -4.07 1.49 17.98
C GLU A 97 -4.73 2.85 18.21
N THR A 98 -4.95 3.63 17.15
CA THR A 98 -5.68 4.91 17.25
C THR A 98 -7.16 4.67 17.54
N CYS A 99 -7.80 3.78 16.81
CA CYS A 99 -9.20 3.38 17.01
C CYS A 99 -9.48 2.06 16.28
N ALA A 100 -9.68 0.99 17.05
CA ALA A 100 -9.97 -0.33 16.47
C ALA A 100 -11.29 -0.35 15.70
N LEU A 101 -12.28 0.47 16.09
CA LEU A 101 -13.54 0.61 15.36
C LEU A 101 -13.32 1.30 14.00
N GLN A 102 -12.46 2.32 13.93
CA GLN A 102 -12.07 2.95 12.66
C GLN A 102 -11.35 1.95 11.74
N TYR A 103 -10.46 1.14 12.31
CA TYR A 103 -9.80 0.05 11.59
C TYR A 103 -10.83 -0.91 10.99
N LYS A 104 -11.84 -1.35 11.78
CA LYS A 104 -12.92 -2.22 11.31
C LYS A 104 -13.61 -1.62 10.08
N PHE A 105 -13.97 -0.34 10.12
CA PHE A 105 -14.63 0.30 8.98
C PHE A 105 -13.75 0.33 7.73
N TYR A 106 -12.50 0.76 7.86
CA TYR A 106 -11.63 0.94 6.69
C TYR A 106 -11.05 -0.38 6.15
N ARG A 107 -10.78 -1.37 6.99
CA ARG A 107 -10.07 -2.58 6.59
C ARG A 107 -10.93 -3.83 6.51
N GLU A 108 -11.87 -4.00 7.44
CA GLU A 108 -12.75 -5.16 7.43
C GLU A 108 -14.00 -4.96 6.57
N LEU A 109 -14.52 -3.75 6.57
CA LEU A 109 -15.72 -3.38 5.81
C LEU A 109 -15.39 -2.60 4.53
N GLU A 110 -14.11 -2.35 4.27
CA GLU A 110 -13.56 -1.76 3.04
C GLU A 110 -14.16 -0.39 2.68
N PHE A 111 -14.58 0.39 3.67
CA PHE A 111 -14.98 1.76 3.42
C PHE A 111 -13.77 2.60 3.01
N MET A 112 -13.89 3.31 1.91
CA MET A 112 -12.84 4.21 1.44
C MET A 112 -12.82 5.49 2.29
N PRO A 113 -11.68 5.82 2.92
CA PRO A 113 -11.55 7.09 3.64
C PRO A 113 -11.63 8.27 2.67
N VAL A 114 -12.20 9.38 3.14
CA VAL A 114 -12.11 10.64 2.41
C VAL A 114 -10.65 11.08 2.37
N ARG A 115 -10.09 11.13 1.18
CA ARG A 115 -8.68 11.52 1.00
C ARG A 115 -8.51 13.01 1.23
N ALA A 116 -7.66 13.36 2.19
CA ALA A 116 -7.34 14.73 2.49
C ALA A 116 -6.26 15.27 1.53
N ASN A 117 -6.33 16.56 1.20
CA ASN A 117 -5.29 17.26 0.41
C ASN A 117 -3.88 17.10 1.01
N ALA A 118 -3.79 16.93 2.33
CA ALA A 118 -2.53 16.67 3.02
C ALA A 118 -1.86 15.36 2.59
N MET A 119 -2.65 14.33 2.27
CA MET A 119 -2.11 13.05 1.75
C MET A 119 -1.54 13.25 0.35
N LEU A 120 -2.29 13.91 -0.54
CA LEU A 120 -1.81 14.23 -1.88
C LEU A 120 -0.51 15.06 -1.84
N PHE A 121 -0.45 16.04 -0.94
CA PHE A 121 0.74 16.87 -0.74
C PHE A 121 1.95 16.00 -0.35
N GLY A 122 1.79 15.14 0.66
CA GLY A 122 2.84 14.24 1.11
C GLY A 122 3.31 13.30 0.01
N THR A 123 2.38 12.61 -0.65
CA THR A 123 2.69 11.68 -1.74
C THR A 123 3.45 12.36 -2.87
N LEU A 124 3.03 13.56 -3.28
CA LEU A 124 3.69 14.33 -4.35
C LEU A 124 5.14 14.69 -4.01
N VAL A 125 5.41 15.09 -2.76
CA VAL A 125 6.77 15.36 -2.29
C VAL A 125 7.60 14.08 -2.31
N HIS A 126 7.07 12.95 -1.78
CA HIS A 126 7.76 11.67 -1.74
C HIS A 126 8.09 11.14 -3.14
N GLU A 127 7.11 11.06 -4.05
CA GLU A 127 7.33 10.55 -5.42
C GLU A 127 8.36 11.39 -6.19
N THR A 128 8.36 12.72 -5.97
CA THR A 128 9.35 13.57 -6.64
C THR A 128 10.75 13.41 -6.05
N ILE A 129 10.88 13.21 -4.73
CA ILE A 129 12.16 12.86 -4.10
C ILE A 129 12.64 11.47 -4.57
N GLU A 130 11.72 10.53 -4.75
CA GLU A 130 12.03 9.22 -5.32
C GLU A 130 12.65 9.33 -6.71
N ASP A 131 12.09 10.18 -7.59
CA ASP A 131 12.67 10.41 -8.93
C ASP A 131 14.10 10.96 -8.85
N VAL A 132 14.37 11.87 -7.90
CA VAL A 132 15.72 12.36 -7.61
C VAL A 132 16.66 11.23 -7.21
N HIS A 133 16.23 10.39 -6.27
CA HIS A 133 17.03 9.24 -5.83
C HIS A 133 17.25 8.21 -6.95
N ARG A 134 16.24 7.98 -7.77
CA ARG A 134 16.36 7.07 -8.92
C ARG A 134 17.39 7.58 -9.94
N ALA A 135 17.45 8.89 -10.19
CA ALA A 135 18.47 9.48 -11.04
C ALA A 135 19.88 9.28 -10.44
N ALA A 136 20.03 9.50 -9.13
CA ALA A 136 21.29 9.25 -8.45
C ALA A 136 21.72 7.77 -8.52
N LEU A 137 20.81 6.85 -8.25
CA LEU A 137 21.08 5.39 -8.32
C LEU A 137 21.43 4.89 -9.73
N ARG A 138 21.05 5.63 -10.77
CA ARG A 138 21.45 5.35 -12.16
C ARG A 138 22.74 6.01 -12.58
N HIS A 139 23.41 6.72 -11.66
CA HIS A 139 24.59 7.54 -11.94
C HIS A 139 24.31 8.66 -12.97
N GLU A 140 23.11 9.24 -12.88
CA GLU A 140 22.63 10.33 -13.72
C GLU A 140 22.52 11.64 -12.91
N GLU A 141 23.41 11.88 -11.94
CA GLU A 141 23.37 13.01 -11.00
C GLU A 141 23.36 14.35 -11.74
N GLN A 142 24.00 14.42 -12.90
CA GLN A 142 24.00 15.60 -13.76
C GLN A 142 22.59 15.98 -14.26
N THR A 143 21.65 15.06 -14.21
CA THR A 143 20.25 15.32 -14.57
C THR A 143 19.43 15.90 -13.42
N ILE A 144 19.97 15.89 -12.19
CA ILE A 144 19.30 16.45 -11.00
C ILE A 144 19.46 17.98 -11.04
N THR A 145 18.75 18.59 -11.95
CA THR A 145 18.68 20.05 -12.13
C THR A 145 17.33 20.57 -11.69
N GLU A 146 17.24 21.85 -11.33
CA GLU A 146 15.96 22.49 -10.98
C GLU A 146 14.91 22.30 -12.09
N GLU A 147 15.31 22.42 -13.37
CA GLU A 147 14.41 22.21 -14.51
C GLU A 147 13.84 20.79 -14.55
N ASN A 148 14.69 19.79 -14.38
CA ASN A 148 14.24 18.38 -14.38
C ASN A 148 13.39 18.05 -13.17
N VAL A 149 13.75 18.55 -11.98
CA VAL A 149 12.94 18.37 -10.76
C VAL A 149 11.55 19.00 -10.95
N ASN A 150 11.46 20.20 -11.53
CA ASN A 150 10.18 20.83 -11.87
C ASN A 150 9.35 19.97 -12.84
N ARG A 151 10.01 19.35 -13.85
CA ARG A 151 9.34 18.48 -14.81
C ARG A 151 8.83 17.20 -14.16
N TRP A 152 9.64 16.52 -13.32
CA TRP A 152 9.21 15.33 -12.58
C TRP A 152 8.05 15.66 -11.65
N PHE A 153 8.15 16.74 -10.90
CA PHE A 153 7.09 17.21 -10.02
C PHE A 153 5.77 17.46 -10.78
N ALA A 154 5.83 18.14 -11.93
CA ALA A 154 4.65 18.39 -12.75
C ALA A 154 4.03 17.09 -13.28
N SER A 155 4.86 16.14 -13.72
CA SER A 155 4.42 14.81 -14.16
C SER A 155 3.72 14.02 -13.04
N ASN A 156 4.32 13.96 -11.86
CA ASN A 156 3.77 13.28 -10.70
C ASN A 156 2.45 13.93 -10.25
N TYR A 157 2.38 15.26 -10.23
CA TYR A 157 1.14 15.96 -9.91
C TYR A 157 0.01 15.61 -10.87
N VAL A 158 0.27 15.56 -12.18
CA VAL A 158 -0.74 15.17 -13.19
C VAL A 158 -1.17 13.73 -13.00
N SER A 159 -0.24 12.83 -12.74
CA SER A 159 -0.52 11.41 -12.49
C SER A 159 -1.40 11.23 -11.24
N LEU A 160 -0.97 11.80 -10.13
CA LEU A 160 -1.67 11.71 -8.85
C LEU A 160 -3.08 12.31 -8.89
N THR A 161 -3.24 13.48 -9.52
CA THR A 161 -4.57 14.10 -9.62
C THR A 161 -5.56 13.30 -10.46
N LYS A 162 -5.08 12.58 -11.48
CA LYS A 162 -5.92 11.67 -12.27
C LYS A 162 -6.36 10.43 -11.48
N THR A 163 -5.46 9.91 -10.66
CA THR A 163 -5.72 8.69 -9.88
C THR A 163 -6.55 8.99 -8.64
N GLU A 164 -6.22 10.07 -7.93
CA GLU A 164 -6.78 10.37 -6.62
C GLU A 164 -8.05 11.24 -6.69
N HIS A 165 -8.33 11.84 -7.84
CA HIS A 165 -9.42 12.81 -8.03
C HIS A 165 -9.41 13.97 -7.01
N THR A 166 -8.21 14.32 -6.54
CA THR A 166 -7.96 15.34 -5.52
C THR A 166 -6.94 16.34 -6.05
N TYR A 167 -7.06 17.61 -5.67
CA TYR A 167 -6.24 18.69 -6.22
C TYR A 167 -5.63 19.52 -5.09
N LEU A 168 -4.40 20.00 -5.30
CA LEU A 168 -3.78 21.00 -4.44
C LEU A 168 -4.07 22.39 -4.98
N ALA A 169 -4.36 23.32 -4.06
CA ALA A 169 -4.39 24.75 -4.40
C ALA A 169 -2.98 25.21 -4.86
N GLY A 170 -2.93 26.26 -5.68
CA GLY A 170 -1.66 26.80 -6.21
C GLY A 170 -0.58 26.99 -5.13
N PRO A 171 -0.86 27.70 -4.02
CA PRO A 171 0.13 27.88 -2.95
C PRO A 171 0.60 26.58 -2.29
N GLN A 172 -0.28 25.58 -2.18
CA GLN A 172 0.10 24.27 -1.63
C GLN A 172 1.05 23.52 -2.58
N ARG A 173 0.77 23.58 -3.88
CA ARG A 173 1.62 22.95 -4.91
C ARG A 173 3.01 23.61 -4.95
N GLU A 174 3.07 24.94 -4.89
CA GLU A 174 4.33 25.68 -4.80
C GLU A 174 5.11 25.33 -3.53
N ALA A 175 4.44 25.22 -2.40
CA ALA A 175 5.05 24.80 -1.14
C ALA A 175 5.61 23.38 -1.21
N ALA A 176 4.93 22.44 -1.86
CA ALA A 176 5.40 21.07 -2.08
C ALA A 176 6.67 21.06 -2.94
N LEU A 177 6.66 21.77 -4.07
CA LEU A 177 7.83 21.89 -4.94
C LEU A 177 9.02 22.50 -4.21
N LYS A 178 8.78 23.56 -3.43
CA LYS A 178 9.84 24.21 -2.63
C LYS A 178 10.47 23.26 -1.61
N GLN A 179 9.70 22.32 -1.05
CA GLN A 179 10.26 21.30 -0.15
C GLN A 179 11.23 20.36 -0.88
N VAL A 180 10.87 19.92 -2.09
CA VAL A 180 11.72 19.05 -2.91
C VAL A 180 13.01 19.77 -3.34
N LEU A 181 12.89 20.99 -3.86
CA LEU A 181 14.05 21.78 -4.29
C LEU A 181 15.02 22.03 -3.13
N ARG A 182 14.50 22.37 -1.95
CA ARG A 182 15.29 22.52 -0.73
C ARG A 182 15.99 21.23 -0.31
N TYR A 183 15.32 20.09 -0.46
CA TYR A 183 15.94 18.78 -0.22
C TYR A 183 17.15 18.59 -1.15
N VAL A 184 16.96 18.81 -2.46
CA VAL A 184 18.03 18.68 -3.46
C VAL A 184 19.20 19.62 -3.16
N GLU A 185 18.91 20.88 -2.85
CA GLU A 185 19.93 21.87 -2.48
C GLU A 185 20.75 21.43 -1.28
N ARG A 186 20.11 20.88 -0.23
CA ARG A 186 20.75 20.41 1.00
C ARG A 186 21.66 19.19 0.82
N GLN A 187 21.50 18.44 -0.26
CA GLN A 187 22.41 17.33 -0.58
C GLN A 187 23.74 17.83 -1.16
N HIS A 188 23.85 19.09 -1.60
CA HIS A 188 25.06 19.68 -2.18
C HIS A 188 25.68 18.85 -3.32
N GLY A 189 24.84 18.06 -4.03
CA GLY A 189 25.28 17.16 -5.11
C GLY A 189 25.93 15.86 -4.63
N ASP A 190 25.97 15.60 -3.32
CA ASP A 190 26.48 14.34 -2.77
C ASP A 190 25.37 13.29 -2.63
N TRP A 191 25.39 12.34 -3.54
CA TRP A 191 24.43 11.23 -3.60
C TRP A 191 25.12 9.88 -3.37
N SER A 192 26.42 9.87 -3.10
CA SER A 192 27.26 8.66 -3.03
C SER A 192 26.80 7.68 -1.95
N ALA A 193 26.22 8.19 -0.86
CA ALA A 193 25.76 7.38 0.25
C ALA A 193 24.42 6.64 -0.03
N ILE A 194 23.69 6.97 -1.12
CA ILE A 194 22.41 6.35 -1.46
C ILE A 194 22.67 4.96 -2.01
N GLN A 195 22.00 3.96 -1.43
CA GLN A 195 22.11 2.57 -1.88
C GLN A 195 20.82 2.05 -2.48
N GLN A 196 19.69 2.36 -1.90
CA GLN A 196 18.36 1.97 -2.37
C GLN A 196 17.32 3.03 -1.98
N ALA A 197 16.31 3.23 -2.83
CA ALA A 197 15.19 4.13 -2.59
C ALA A 197 13.86 3.41 -2.81
N GLU A 198 12.84 3.77 -2.04
CA GLU A 198 11.46 3.23 -2.14
C GLU A 198 11.41 1.69 -2.12
N VAL A 199 12.06 1.12 -1.13
CA VAL A 199 12.30 -0.33 -1.05
C VAL A 199 11.15 -1.03 -0.38
N ASP A 200 10.45 -1.89 -1.10
CA ASP A 200 9.48 -2.80 -0.50
C ASP A 200 10.21 -3.89 0.28
N VAL A 201 9.89 -4.00 1.55
CA VAL A 201 10.45 -5.00 2.47
C VAL A 201 9.33 -5.80 3.10
N SER A 202 9.52 -7.11 3.22
CA SER A 202 8.54 -7.99 3.85
C SER A 202 9.22 -9.12 4.61
N LEU A 203 8.54 -9.61 5.64
CA LEU A 203 8.95 -10.76 6.43
C LEU A 203 7.76 -11.69 6.68
N VAL A 204 7.93 -12.95 6.31
CA VAL A 204 6.91 -13.99 6.51
C VAL A 204 7.02 -14.53 7.93
N LYS A 205 6.00 -14.28 8.74
CA LYS A 205 5.80 -14.87 10.08
C LYS A 205 4.98 -16.18 9.99
N PRO A 206 4.88 -16.98 11.05
CA PRO A 206 4.04 -18.18 11.03
C PRO A 206 2.59 -17.94 10.60
N ASP A 207 1.95 -16.87 11.06
CA ASP A 207 0.52 -16.61 10.89
C ASP A 207 0.19 -15.47 9.93
N TYR A 208 1.14 -14.60 9.62
CA TYR A 208 0.93 -13.41 8.79
C TYR A 208 2.23 -12.94 8.14
N ILE A 209 2.15 -11.89 7.34
CA ILE A 209 3.29 -11.24 6.69
C ILE A 209 3.39 -9.81 7.23
N ILE A 210 4.59 -9.39 7.65
CA ILE A 210 4.88 -7.99 7.89
C ILE A 210 5.37 -7.38 6.58
N GLU A 211 4.85 -6.21 6.23
CA GLU A 211 5.34 -5.44 5.09
C GLU A 211 5.66 -4.00 5.48
N GLY A 212 6.55 -3.40 4.72
CA GLY A 212 6.88 -1.99 4.82
C GLY A 212 7.50 -1.48 3.55
N LYS A 213 7.47 -0.17 3.38
CA LYS A 213 8.19 0.52 2.30
C LYS A 213 9.14 1.52 2.93
N VAL A 214 10.43 1.32 2.70
CA VAL A 214 11.48 2.18 3.25
C VAL A 214 11.84 3.22 2.21
N ASP A 215 11.69 4.50 2.55
CA ASP A 215 11.89 5.59 1.59
C ASP A 215 13.33 5.65 1.09
N LEU A 216 14.31 5.48 2.00
CA LEU A 216 15.72 5.53 1.62
C LEU A 216 16.58 4.64 2.53
N ILE A 217 17.44 3.84 1.91
CA ILE A 217 18.53 3.11 2.56
C ILE A 217 19.85 3.73 2.07
N ARG A 218 20.68 4.15 3.01
CA ARG A 218 21.99 4.75 2.71
C ARG A 218 23.06 4.18 3.63
N GLY A 219 24.32 4.45 3.33
CA GLY A 219 25.48 4.08 4.14
C GLY A 219 26.59 3.45 3.33
N GLU A 220 27.67 3.09 3.99
CA GLU A 220 28.87 2.49 3.41
C GLU A 220 29.26 1.23 4.18
N GLY A 221 29.88 0.27 3.50
CA GLY A 221 30.40 -0.97 4.10
C GLY A 221 29.29 -1.90 4.64
N ASP A 222 29.49 -2.46 5.82
CA ASP A 222 28.65 -3.51 6.40
C ASP A 222 27.43 -3.01 7.16
N THR A 223 27.31 -1.69 7.34
CA THR A 223 26.17 -1.08 8.02
C THR A 223 25.38 -0.18 7.10
N VAL A 224 24.09 -0.05 7.41
CA VAL A 224 23.17 0.85 6.71
C VAL A 224 22.46 1.78 7.68
N GLU A 225 22.03 2.91 7.16
CA GLU A 225 21.10 3.82 7.82
C GLU A 225 19.80 3.86 7.02
N ILE A 226 18.68 3.97 7.71
CA ILE A 226 17.36 4.13 7.06
C ILE A 226 16.86 5.56 7.29
N VAL A 227 16.19 6.10 6.28
CA VAL A 227 15.59 7.44 6.33
C VAL A 227 14.12 7.32 5.91
N ASP A 228 13.25 7.93 6.70
CA ASP A 228 11.83 8.08 6.41
C ASP A 228 11.53 9.58 6.27
N PHE A 229 10.93 9.97 5.14
CA PHE A 229 10.63 11.37 4.85
C PHE A 229 9.26 11.76 5.40
N LYS A 230 9.16 12.98 5.92
CA LYS A 230 7.90 13.57 6.35
C LYS A 230 7.74 14.94 5.70
N ALA A 231 6.69 15.09 4.89
CA ALA A 231 6.38 16.32 4.13
C ALA A 231 5.75 17.40 5.05
N GLU A 232 6.35 17.64 6.19
CA GLU A 232 5.93 18.59 7.21
C GLU A 232 7.13 19.27 7.86
N ARG A 233 6.87 20.31 8.67
CA ARG A 233 7.92 20.91 9.52
C ARG A 233 8.27 19.98 10.67
N LYS A 234 9.53 20.05 11.09
CA LYS A 234 10.00 19.34 12.27
C LYS A 234 9.18 19.75 13.49
N PRO A 235 8.54 18.79 14.17
CA PRO A 235 7.68 19.11 15.30
C PRO A 235 8.49 19.47 16.55
N ASP A 236 7.82 20.20 17.45
CA ASP A 236 8.32 20.40 18.81
C ASP A 236 8.39 19.04 19.53
N MET A 237 9.60 18.69 19.96
CA MET A 237 9.90 17.36 20.53
C MET A 237 9.14 17.09 21.83
N GLU A 238 8.82 18.13 22.60
CA GLU A 238 8.12 17.98 23.88
C GLU A 238 6.62 17.87 23.70
N LYS A 239 6.06 18.67 22.78
CA LYS A 239 4.61 18.74 22.57
C LYS A 239 4.07 17.57 21.73
N MET A 240 4.92 16.93 20.96
CA MET A 240 4.50 15.91 19.98
C MET A 240 5.12 14.52 20.25
N ARG A 241 5.33 14.19 21.52
CA ARG A 241 5.97 12.93 21.98
C ARG A 241 5.30 11.69 21.39
N ASP A 242 3.99 11.62 21.45
CA ASP A 242 3.23 10.43 20.96
C ASP A 242 3.38 10.24 19.46
N ARG A 243 3.42 11.33 18.71
CA ARG A 243 3.63 11.30 17.27
C ARG A 243 5.04 10.84 16.91
N LEU A 244 6.04 11.38 17.62
CA LEU A 244 7.43 11.00 17.45
C LEU A 244 7.69 9.55 17.85
N GLU A 245 7.02 9.07 18.90
CA GLU A 245 7.08 7.68 19.33
C GLU A 245 6.51 6.75 18.24
N ARG A 246 5.38 7.10 17.62
CA ARG A 246 4.84 6.34 16.49
C ARG A 246 5.81 6.27 15.32
N TYR A 247 6.43 7.37 14.95
CA TYR A 247 7.44 7.41 13.89
C TYR A 247 8.67 6.58 14.26
N ARG A 248 9.13 6.64 15.51
CA ARG A 248 10.23 5.80 15.99
C ARG A 248 9.89 4.31 15.90
N ARG A 249 8.70 3.91 16.30
CA ARG A 249 8.23 2.52 16.18
C ARG A 249 8.13 2.07 14.72
N GLN A 250 7.70 2.94 13.82
CA GLN A 250 7.73 2.67 12.36
C GLN A 250 9.15 2.36 11.91
N LEU A 251 10.11 3.17 12.29
CA LEU A 251 11.52 2.98 11.96
C LEU A 251 12.08 1.67 12.56
N HIS A 252 11.67 1.28 13.77
CA HIS A 252 12.06 0.00 14.36
C HIS A 252 11.61 -1.19 13.49
N ILE A 253 10.38 -1.17 13.00
CA ILE A 253 9.87 -2.21 12.09
C ILE A 253 10.66 -2.21 10.79
N TYR A 254 10.90 -1.05 10.20
CA TYR A 254 11.69 -0.94 8.97
C TYR A 254 13.13 -1.42 9.16
N ALA A 255 13.77 -1.07 10.26
CA ALA A 255 15.12 -1.53 10.58
C ALA A 255 15.20 -3.05 10.67
N HIS A 256 14.24 -3.69 11.37
CA HIS A 256 14.17 -5.14 11.44
C HIS A 256 13.99 -5.77 10.05
N LEU A 257 13.05 -5.27 9.25
CA LEU A 257 12.79 -5.80 7.91
C LEU A 257 14.01 -5.66 6.98
N VAL A 258 14.73 -4.54 7.09
CA VAL A 258 15.97 -4.32 6.32
C VAL A 258 17.07 -5.26 6.76
N GLU A 259 17.28 -5.47 8.06
CA GLU A 259 18.26 -6.44 8.58
C GLU A 259 17.95 -7.86 8.11
N GLU A 260 16.70 -8.31 8.23
CA GLU A 260 16.27 -9.64 7.80
C GLU A 260 16.44 -9.86 6.29
N ARG A 261 16.10 -8.83 5.49
CA ARG A 261 16.21 -8.92 4.03
C ARG A 261 17.64 -8.90 3.53
N THR A 262 18.47 -8.05 4.11
CA THR A 262 19.81 -7.73 3.55
C THR A 262 20.96 -8.43 4.27
N GLY A 263 20.74 -8.92 5.49
CA GLY A 263 21.79 -9.41 6.39
C GLY A 263 22.70 -8.31 6.95
N ARG A 264 22.47 -7.03 6.56
CA ARG A 264 23.32 -5.90 6.99
C ARG A 264 22.73 -5.25 8.24
N LYS A 265 23.59 -4.74 9.10
CA LYS A 265 23.18 -4.10 10.35
C LYS A 265 22.72 -2.66 10.13
N VAL A 266 21.56 -2.31 10.70
CA VAL A 266 21.11 -0.92 10.75
C VAL A 266 21.82 -0.22 11.92
N SER A 267 22.54 0.84 11.65
CA SER A 267 23.26 1.61 12.68
C SER A 267 22.44 2.78 13.22
N LYS A 268 21.72 3.48 12.36
CA LYS A 268 20.90 4.64 12.70
C LYS A 268 19.62 4.67 11.88
N MET A 269 18.63 5.32 12.45
CA MET A 269 17.32 5.54 11.85
C MET A 269 17.02 7.03 11.86
N HIS A 270 16.55 7.57 10.74
CA HIS A 270 16.33 8.98 10.57
C HIS A 270 14.91 9.29 10.15
N ILE A 271 14.34 10.35 10.71
CA ILE A 271 13.17 11.03 10.16
C ILE A 271 13.67 12.33 9.54
N TYR A 272 13.43 12.52 8.26
CA TYR A 272 13.77 13.73 7.55
C TYR A 272 12.53 14.57 7.26
N TYR A 273 12.48 15.78 7.78
CA TYR A 273 11.37 16.71 7.63
C TYR A 273 11.63 17.66 6.45
N THR A 274 11.04 17.39 5.31
CA THR A 274 11.24 18.20 4.10
C THR A 274 10.68 19.61 4.22
N GLY A 275 9.65 19.78 5.06
CA GLY A 275 9.04 21.07 5.36
C GLY A 275 9.86 21.99 6.29
N GLU A 276 10.95 21.48 6.87
CA GLU A 276 11.81 22.30 7.73
C GLU A 276 12.61 23.29 6.88
N ASP A 277 12.41 24.59 7.12
CA ASP A 277 13.02 25.68 6.36
C ASP A 277 14.26 26.28 7.03
N GLY A 278 14.42 26.06 8.34
CA GLY A 278 15.59 26.48 9.12
C GLY A 278 16.15 25.36 9.98
N GLY A 279 17.43 25.39 10.26
CA GLY A 279 18.05 24.41 11.15
C GLY A 279 18.23 23.01 10.56
N VAL A 280 18.38 22.02 11.44
CA VAL A 280 18.62 20.61 11.08
C VAL A 280 17.30 19.92 10.81
N PRO A 281 17.02 19.45 9.56
CA PRO A 281 15.74 18.84 9.20
C PRO A 281 15.56 17.43 9.74
N THR A 282 16.60 16.83 10.32
CA THR A 282 16.63 15.41 10.67
C THR A 282 16.49 15.21 12.17
N ILE A 283 15.73 14.19 12.56
CA ILE A 283 15.79 13.57 13.89
C ILE A 283 16.43 12.20 13.71
N THR A 284 17.47 11.92 14.49
CA THR A 284 18.22 10.66 14.42
C THR A 284 17.98 9.84 15.67
N TYR A 285 17.67 8.57 15.48
CA TYR A 285 17.55 7.57 16.53
C TYR A 285 18.65 6.53 16.37
N PRO A 286 19.41 6.21 17.43
CA PRO A 286 20.32 5.08 17.39
C PRO A 286 19.53 3.77 17.33
N TYR A 287 20.08 2.79 16.62
CA TYR A 287 19.53 1.43 16.66
C TYR A 287 19.76 0.82 18.05
N THR A 288 18.72 0.28 18.64
CA THR A 288 18.79 -0.46 19.91
C THR A 288 17.99 -1.75 19.78
N LYS A 289 18.65 -2.88 19.81
CA LYS A 289 18.05 -4.20 19.60
C LYS A 289 16.85 -4.45 20.51
N SER A 290 16.98 -4.17 21.80
CA SER A 290 15.86 -4.37 22.75
C SER A 290 14.64 -3.49 22.47
N ALA A 291 14.84 -2.26 21.97
CA ALA A 291 13.74 -1.38 21.58
C ALA A 291 13.02 -1.88 20.31
N VAL A 292 13.78 -2.39 19.35
CA VAL A 292 13.24 -3.01 18.12
C VAL A 292 12.45 -4.27 18.49
N GLU A 293 13.00 -5.16 19.32
CA GLU A 293 12.32 -6.37 19.78
C GLU A 293 11.03 -6.04 20.55
N GLY A 294 11.05 -5.03 21.41
CA GLY A 294 9.85 -4.56 22.12
C GLY A 294 8.77 -4.03 21.16
N THR A 295 9.18 -3.32 20.11
CA THR A 295 8.24 -2.85 19.09
C THR A 295 7.64 -4.00 18.29
N LEU A 296 8.45 -5.00 17.94
CA LEU A 296 7.98 -6.21 17.23
C LEU A 296 6.98 -7.00 18.08
N ALA A 297 7.25 -7.19 19.37
CA ALA A 297 6.31 -7.86 20.27
C ALA A 297 4.97 -7.12 20.35
N SER A 298 5.00 -5.78 20.42
CA SER A 298 3.79 -4.96 20.39
C SER A 298 3.05 -5.05 19.04
N PHE A 299 3.78 -5.13 17.94
CA PHE A 299 3.21 -5.35 16.61
C PHE A 299 2.49 -6.71 16.54
N ASP A 300 3.17 -7.78 16.97
CA ASP A 300 2.63 -9.14 17.00
C ASP A 300 1.33 -9.20 17.84
N ASP A 301 1.32 -8.58 19.02
CA ASP A 301 0.13 -8.51 19.89
C ASP A 301 -1.04 -7.79 19.23
N THR A 302 -0.77 -6.68 18.56
CA THR A 302 -1.79 -5.90 17.84
C THR A 302 -2.35 -6.69 16.66
N VAL A 303 -1.50 -7.37 15.86
CA VAL A 303 -1.96 -8.24 14.77
C VAL A 303 -2.84 -9.37 15.30
N HIS A 304 -2.47 -10.01 16.40
CA HIS A 304 -3.28 -11.05 16.99
C HIS A 304 -4.66 -10.55 17.49
N LYS A 305 -4.75 -9.32 17.99
CA LYS A 305 -6.05 -8.68 18.31
C LYS A 305 -6.89 -8.44 17.07
N ILE A 306 -6.28 -7.96 16.00
CA ILE A 306 -6.95 -7.76 14.70
C ILE A 306 -7.46 -9.10 14.15
N MET A 307 -6.63 -10.14 14.16
CA MET A 307 -7.02 -11.47 13.68
C MET A 307 -8.17 -12.07 14.49
N LYS A 308 -8.23 -11.78 15.81
CA LYS A 308 -9.34 -12.17 16.68
C LYS A 308 -10.57 -11.27 16.56
N LYS A 309 -10.56 -10.29 15.64
CA LYS A 309 -11.66 -9.33 15.44
C LYS A 309 -12.01 -8.53 16.70
N ASP A 310 -11.02 -8.23 17.55
CA ASP A 310 -11.22 -7.40 18.73
C ASP A 310 -11.21 -5.92 18.37
N PHE A 311 -12.37 -5.37 18.08
CA PHE A 311 -12.55 -3.97 17.68
C PHE A 311 -13.24 -3.11 18.75
N ARG A 312 -13.03 -3.45 20.04
CA ARG A 312 -13.67 -2.76 21.17
C ARG A 312 -12.99 -1.44 21.54
N HIS A 313 -11.69 -1.31 21.27
CA HIS A 313 -10.94 -0.09 21.57
C HIS A 313 -11.39 1.07 20.67
N CYS A 314 -11.69 2.21 21.29
CA CYS A 314 -12.01 3.46 20.62
C CYS A 314 -10.95 4.52 20.94
N ALA A 315 -10.86 5.56 20.12
CA ALA A 315 -9.96 6.67 20.38
C ALA A 315 -10.30 7.41 21.67
N ASP A 316 -9.29 7.68 22.49
CA ASP A 316 -9.44 8.48 23.71
C ASP A 316 -9.43 9.98 23.42
N ASP A 317 -8.75 10.43 22.34
CA ASP A 317 -8.69 11.83 21.95
C ASP A 317 -9.93 12.26 21.16
N PRO A 318 -10.76 13.19 21.68
CA PRO A 318 -11.93 13.69 20.97
C PRO A 318 -11.63 14.30 19.59
N LYS A 319 -10.41 14.79 19.36
CA LYS A 319 -9.99 15.35 18.06
C LYS A 319 -9.93 14.27 16.98
N VAL A 320 -9.53 13.06 17.33
CA VAL A 320 -9.55 11.91 16.42
C VAL A 320 -10.98 11.63 15.99
N CYS A 321 -11.93 11.63 16.92
CA CYS A 321 -13.35 11.41 16.62
C CYS A 321 -13.95 12.55 15.79
N ALA A 322 -13.60 13.81 16.09
CA ALA A 322 -14.08 14.96 15.34
C ALA A 322 -13.64 14.95 13.87
N GLY A 323 -12.44 14.44 13.58
CA GLY A 323 -11.91 14.28 12.23
C GLY A 323 -12.29 12.95 11.54
N CYS A 324 -13.04 12.07 12.20
CA CYS A 324 -13.36 10.75 11.67
C CYS A 324 -14.55 10.79 10.69
N ASP A 325 -14.44 10.12 9.56
CA ASP A 325 -15.53 9.99 8.58
C ASP A 325 -16.78 9.33 9.16
N PHE A 326 -16.59 8.47 10.18
CA PHE A 326 -17.65 7.70 10.83
C PHE A 326 -18.22 8.36 12.10
N ARG A 327 -17.85 9.60 12.41
CA ARG A 327 -18.28 10.31 13.64
C ARG A 327 -19.80 10.30 13.86
N PHE A 328 -20.59 10.33 12.79
CA PHE A 328 -22.06 10.33 12.86
C PHE A 328 -22.67 8.93 13.09
N TYR A 329 -21.92 7.87 12.80
CA TYR A 329 -22.35 6.48 12.96
C TYR A 329 -21.80 5.85 14.23
N CYS A 330 -20.76 6.44 14.80
CA CYS A 330 -20.13 5.96 16.02
C CYS A 330 -20.93 6.41 17.24
N ARG A 331 -21.70 5.49 17.84
CA ARG A 331 -22.59 5.77 19.00
C ARG A 331 -21.87 5.71 20.35
N ASN A 332 -20.58 5.49 20.41
CA ASN A 332 -19.84 5.25 21.64
C ASN A 332 -19.26 6.50 22.30
N LYS A 333 -19.79 7.68 21.97
CA LYS A 333 -19.48 8.92 22.72
C LYS A 333 -20.66 9.85 22.72
#